data_c26c78a3a4c96874169d6aaac56fd462
#
_entry.id   c26c78a3a4c96874169d6aaac56fd462
#
_cell.length_a   1.000
_cell.length_b   1.000
_cell.length_c   1.000
_cell.angle_alpha   90.00
_cell.angle_beta   90.00
_cell.angle_gamma   90.00
#
_symmetry.space_group_name_H-M   'P 1'
#
loop_
_entity.id
_entity.type
_entity.pdbx_description
1 polymer ?
#
loop_
_entity_poly.entity_id
_entity_poly.type
_entity_poly.pdbx_seq_one_letter_code
_entity_poly.pdbx_strand_id
1 'polypeptide(L)'
;MDAELNRRTALKIAGASLGAAAFARAVAPLTALSENTSTEEFLQQHYRELDAEQKRELIARLEAETEQKYGAKVTIRDFEAQPNVQFAYALNLSVCIGCRRCVEACHEENNHDRRTNQSYIRVLEMEQGSFDMERGRVDYDHAVPAEGKYYMPVQCQQCENPPCTHVCPVEATWQEDDGIVVVDYNWCIGCRYCEAACPYHARRFNWSAPEIPAEEINPDQGLLSNRIRPQGVVEKCTFCLHRTREGRLPACLEACPTGARVFGNVLDPRSEIRWVIENKRVFVLKEELGTRPRFYYFFDK
;
A
#
# COMPACT_ATOMS: atom_id res chain seq x y z
N MET A 1 34.65 -44.96 -40.79
CA MET A 1 34.06 -45.12 -39.44
C MET A 1 32.80 -44.28 -39.41
N ASP A 2 31.69 -44.87 -39.87
CA ASP A 2 30.39 -44.22 -39.94
C ASP A 2 29.70 -44.38 -38.59
N ALA A 3 29.53 -43.28 -37.90
CA ALA A 3 28.81 -43.29 -36.65
C ALA A 3 27.32 -43.32 -36.97
N GLU A 4 26.67 -44.48 -36.85
CA GLU A 4 25.23 -44.64 -36.93
C GLU A 4 24.55 -43.72 -35.89
N LEU A 5 23.85 -42.71 -36.37
CA LEU A 5 23.04 -41.84 -35.56
C LEU A 5 21.86 -42.65 -34.99
N ASN A 6 21.97 -43.07 -33.75
CA ASN A 6 20.93 -43.79 -33.04
C ASN A 6 19.67 -42.85 -32.89
N ARG A 7 18.46 -43.42 -33.15
CA ARG A 7 17.16 -42.69 -33.02
C ARG A 7 17.00 -41.87 -31.73
N ARG A 8 17.59 -42.37 -30.64
CA ARG A 8 17.59 -41.63 -29.35
C ARG A 8 18.45 -40.35 -29.38
N THR A 9 19.57 -40.37 -30.10
CA THR A 9 20.47 -39.21 -30.25
C THR A 9 19.83 -38.18 -31.18
N ALA A 10 19.20 -38.65 -32.28
CA ALA A 10 18.44 -37.75 -33.18
C ALA A 10 17.27 -37.07 -32.49
N LEU A 11 16.52 -37.78 -31.62
CA LEU A 11 15.43 -37.20 -30.83
C LEU A 11 15.92 -36.22 -29.76
N LYS A 12 17.08 -36.47 -29.15
CA LYS A 12 17.67 -35.52 -28.20
C LYS A 12 18.17 -34.24 -28.88
N ILE A 13 18.75 -34.35 -30.07
CA ILE A 13 19.20 -33.17 -30.85
C ILE A 13 18.00 -32.41 -31.37
N ALA A 14 16.93 -33.08 -31.87
CA ALA A 14 15.69 -32.41 -32.29
C ALA A 14 14.95 -31.77 -31.13
N GLY A 15 14.91 -32.42 -29.96
CA GLY A 15 14.32 -31.83 -28.74
C GLY A 15 15.07 -30.61 -28.23
N ALA A 16 16.43 -30.67 -28.26
CA ALA A 16 17.27 -29.55 -27.87
C ALA A 16 17.16 -28.35 -28.84
N SER A 17 17.06 -28.60 -30.15
CA SER A 17 16.91 -27.56 -31.15
C SER A 17 15.51 -26.91 -31.12
N LEU A 18 14.45 -27.70 -30.86
CA LEU A 18 13.09 -27.19 -30.66
C LEU A 18 12.98 -26.39 -29.37
N GLY A 19 13.63 -26.82 -28.30
CA GLY A 19 13.72 -26.07 -27.03
C GLY A 19 14.46 -24.75 -27.20
N ALA A 20 15.59 -24.75 -27.91
CA ALA A 20 16.36 -23.53 -28.20
C ALA A 20 15.59 -22.55 -29.11
N ALA A 21 14.89 -23.07 -30.12
CA ALA A 21 14.06 -22.22 -31.00
C ALA A 21 12.82 -21.67 -30.27
N ALA A 22 12.19 -22.44 -29.38
CA ALA A 22 11.10 -21.95 -28.53
C ALA A 22 11.59 -20.93 -27.51
N PHE A 23 12.75 -21.16 -26.92
CA PHE A 23 13.39 -20.19 -26.02
C PHE A 23 13.80 -18.91 -26.77
N ALA A 24 14.42 -19.02 -27.93
CA ALA A 24 14.77 -17.88 -28.77
C ALA A 24 13.51 -17.07 -29.20
N ARG A 25 12.38 -17.72 -29.50
CA ARG A 25 11.11 -17.05 -29.80
C ARG A 25 10.48 -16.40 -28.58
N ALA A 26 10.62 -16.98 -27.39
CA ALA A 26 10.14 -16.40 -26.15
C ALA A 26 10.97 -15.18 -25.72
N VAL A 27 12.28 -15.18 -26.07
CA VAL A 27 13.22 -14.09 -25.75
C VAL A 27 13.28 -13.02 -26.87
N ALA A 28 12.87 -13.32 -28.10
CA ALA A 28 12.87 -12.39 -29.23
C ALA A 28 12.12 -11.06 -28.97
N PRO A 29 10.96 -11.03 -28.26
CA PRO A 29 10.35 -9.75 -27.85
C PRO A 29 11.22 -8.94 -26.88
N LEU A 30 12.03 -9.61 -26.06
CA LEU A 30 12.93 -8.95 -25.11
C LEU A 30 14.17 -8.34 -25.81
N THR A 31 14.66 -9.00 -26.87
CA THR A 31 15.77 -8.44 -27.67
C THR A 31 15.32 -7.28 -28.57
N ALA A 32 14.06 -7.29 -29.04
CA ALA A 32 13.50 -6.15 -29.78
C ALA A 32 13.23 -4.92 -28.90
N LEU A 33 13.02 -5.12 -27.59
CA LEU A 33 12.97 -4.03 -26.60
C LEU A 33 14.36 -3.47 -26.27
N SER A 34 15.43 -4.25 -26.49
CA SER A 34 16.80 -3.83 -26.17
C SER A 34 17.47 -2.93 -27.21
N GLU A 35 16.89 -2.73 -28.37
CA GLU A 35 17.46 -1.84 -29.40
C GLU A 35 17.24 -0.36 -29.11
N ASN A 36 16.38 0.00 -28.14
CA ASN A 36 16.10 1.38 -27.74
C ASN A 36 16.16 1.65 -26.21
N THR A 37 16.50 0.66 -25.41
CA THR A 37 16.69 0.84 -23.96
C THR A 37 18.04 0.24 -23.56
N SER A 38 18.83 0.99 -22.80
CA SER A 38 20.06 0.44 -22.21
C SER A 38 19.69 -0.75 -21.31
N THR A 39 20.56 -1.76 -21.26
CA THR A 39 20.37 -2.93 -20.38
C THR A 39 20.23 -2.54 -18.90
N GLU A 40 20.70 -1.35 -18.52
CA GLU A 40 20.56 -0.75 -17.19
C GLU A 40 19.15 -0.18 -16.95
N GLU A 41 18.47 0.34 -17.97
CA GLU A 41 17.07 0.76 -17.89
C GLU A 41 16.09 -0.42 -17.78
N PHE A 42 16.49 -1.59 -18.26
CA PHE A 42 15.65 -2.80 -18.20
C PHE A 42 15.69 -3.50 -16.84
N LEU A 43 16.77 -3.36 -16.08
CA LEU A 43 16.89 -3.91 -14.72
C LEU A 43 16.35 -2.89 -13.73
N GLN A 44 15.04 -2.96 -13.44
CA GLN A 44 14.47 -2.26 -12.29
C GLN A 44 15.23 -2.71 -11.04
N GLN A 45 15.87 -1.76 -10.37
CA GLN A 45 16.54 -2.03 -9.10
C GLN A 45 15.56 -1.85 -7.94
N HIS A 46 15.71 -2.69 -6.91
CA HIS A 46 14.94 -2.54 -5.69
C HIS A 46 15.27 -1.19 -5.02
N TYR A 47 14.25 -0.46 -4.58
CA TYR A 47 14.38 0.86 -3.95
C TYR A 47 15.51 0.93 -2.89
N ARG A 48 15.66 -0.13 -2.08
CA ARG A 48 16.67 -0.20 -1.01
C ARG A 48 18.11 -0.31 -1.51
N GLU A 49 18.30 -0.64 -2.77
CA GLU A 49 19.60 -0.79 -3.43
C GLU A 49 19.99 0.45 -4.23
N LEU A 50 19.02 1.37 -4.45
CA LEU A 50 19.25 2.60 -5.19
C LEU A 50 20.09 3.59 -4.37
N ASP A 51 21.14 4.10 -4.98
CA ASP A 51 21.85 5.26 -4.45
C ASP A 51 21.06 6.58 -4.68
N ALA A 52 21.60 7.68 -4.16
CA ALA A 52 20.92 8.96 -4.21
C ALA A 52 20.80 9.53 -5.65
N GLU A 53 21.70 9.16 -6.56
CA GLU A 53 21.65 9.60 -7.96
C GLU A 53 20.60 8.80 -8.72
N GLN A 54 20.60 7.50 -8.59
CA GLN A 54 19.61 6.59 -9.16
C GLN A 54 18.19 6.91 -8.69
N LYS A 55 18.02 7.27 -7.41
CA LYS A 55 16.72 7.74 -6.90
C LYS A 55 16.28 9.04 -7.56
N ARG A 56 17.16 10.00 -7.79
CA ARG A 56 16.84 11.24 -8.49
C ARG A 56 16.43 10.99 -9.95
N GLU A 57 17.15 10.11 -10.65
CA GLU A 57 16.82 9.72 -12.02
C GLU A 57 15.47 9.01 -12.10
N LEU A 58 15.22 8.08 -11.19
CA LEU A 58 13.94 7.41 -11.08
C LEU A 58 12.79 8.41 -10.84
N ILE A 59 12.96 9.34 -9.90
CA ILE A 59 11.97 10.39 -9.61
C ILE A 59 11.68 11.24 -10.84
N ALA A 60 12.73 11.76 -11.50
CA ALA A 60 12.57 12.59 -12.69
C ALA A 60 11.81 11.84 -13.81
N ARG A 61 12.10 10.55 -14.00
CA ARG A 61 11.36 9.71 -14.96
C ARG A 61 9.90 9.56 -14.57
N LEU A 62 9.58 9.27 -13.30
CA LEU A 62 8.21 9.09 -12.84
C LEU A 62 7.38 10.39 -12.92
N GLU A 63 8.01 11.55 -12.70
CA GLU A 63 7.39 12.86 -12.88
C GLU A 63 7.04 13.10 -14.35
N ALA A 64 7.98 12.83 -15.26
CA ALA A 64 7.76 12.96 -16.70
C ALA A 64 6.70 12.00 -17.22
N GLU A 65 6.71 10.74 -16.79
CA GLU A 65 5.68 9.74 -17.12
C GLU A 65 4.30 10.18 -16.63
N THR A 66 4.21 10.77 -15.44
CA THR A 66 2.95 11.27 -14.87
C THR A 66 2.43 12.45 -15.67
N GLU A 67 3.28 13.43 -16.01
CA GLU A 67 2.91 14.56 -16.85
C GLU A 67 2.43 14.10 -18.24
N GLN A 68 3.16 13.17 -18.85
CA GLN A 68 2.80 12.64 -20.17
C GLN A 68 1.46 11.89 -20.15
N LYS A 69 1.22 11.07 -19.12
CA LYS A 69 0.05 10.18 -19.06
C LYS A 69 -1.21 10.87 -18.57
N TYR A 70 -1.09 11.74 -17.58
CA TYR A 70 -2.21 12.35 -16.88
C TYR A 70 -2.36 13.86 -17.16
N GLY A 71 -1.39 14.50 -17.82
CA GLY A 71 -1.40 15.93 -18.08
C GLY A 71 -1.19 16.80 -16.82
N ALA A 72 -0.77 16.21 -15.72
CA ALA A 72 -0.55 16.88 -14.45
C ALA A 72 0.94 16.92 -14.09
N LYS A 73 1.43 18.11 -13.73
CA LYS A 73 2.76 18.26 -13.15
C LYS A 73 2.74 17.88 -11.68
N VAL A 74 3.64 16.97 -11.31
CA VAL A 74 3.79 16.49 -9.94
C VAL A 74 5.21 16.68 -9.45
N THR A 75 5.39 16.72 -8.14
CA THR A 75 6.70 16.70 -7.49
C THR A 75 6.75 15.45 -6.62
N ILE A 76 7.65 14.55 -6.96
CA ILE A 76 7.84 13.30 -6.20
C ILE A 76 9.08 13.46 -5.32
N ARG A 77 8.91 13.18 -4.03
CA ARG A 77 10.00 13.25 -3.05
C ARG A 77 10.23 11.89 -2.40
N ASP A 78 11.45 11.64 -2.01
CA ASP A 78 11.78 10.53 -1.13
C ASP A 78 11.74 10.99 0.33
N PHE A 79 10.89 10.38 1.12
CA PHE A 79 10.73 10.69 2.54
C PHE A 79 11.36 9.57 3.37
N GLU A 80 12.52 9.81 3.90
CA GLU A 80 13.25 8.83 4.70
C GLU A 80 12.56 8.54 6.04
N ALA A 81 12.69 7.30 6.52
CA ALA A 81 12.19 6.89 7.81
C ALA A 81 12.87 7.66 8.95
N GLN A 82 12.08 8.08 9.93
CA GLN A 82 12.58 8.84 11.06
C GLN A 82 13.17 7.91 12.15
N PRO A 83 14.42 8.10 12.57
CA PRO A 83 15.00 7.32 13.66
C PRO A 83 14.32 7.65 15.00
N ASN A 84 14.21 6.66 15.87
CA ASN A 84 13.60 6.80 17.21
C ASN A 84 12.12 7.28 17.18
N VAL A 85 11.41 6.97 16.12
CA VAL A 85 9.97 7.19 15.97
C VAL A 85 9.29 5.85 15.74
N GLN A 86 8.14 5.66 16.39
CA GLN A 86 7.25 4.53 16.14
C GLN A 86 5.83 5.08 16.00
N PHE A 87 5.37 5.17 14.77
CA PHE A 87 4.04 5.69 14.52
C PHE A 87 2.95 4.68 14.88
N ALA A 88 1.91 5.18 15.53
CA ALA A 88 0.69 4.44 15.82
C ALA A 88 -0.56 5.30 15.64
N TYR A 89 -1.68 4.63 15.59
CA TYR A 89 -3.00 5.22 15.38
C TYR A 89 -3.98 4.73 16.43
N ALA A 90 -4.88 5.57 16.90
CA ALA A 90 -6.01 5.14 17.71
C ALA A 90 -7.33 5.72 17.19
N LEU A 91 -8.41 5.00 17.41
CA LEU A 91 -9.74 5.38 16.99
C LEU A 91 -10.74 5.23 18.13
N ASN A 92 -11.37 6.34 18.49
CA ASN A 92 -12.48 6.37 19.45
C ASN A 92 -13.78 6.01 18.73
N LEU A 93 -14.28 4.81 18.98
CA LEU A 93 -15.49 4.30 18.37
C LEU A 93 -16.77 4.97 18.93
N SER A 94 -16.70 5.55 20.14
CA SER A 94 -17.86 6.23 20.76
C SER A 94 -18.26 7.50 20.05
N VAL A 95 -17.33 8.17 19.36
CA VAL A 95 -17.57 9.45 18.69
C VAL A 95 -17.54 9.35 17.17
N CYS A 96 -17.24 8.17 16.63
CA CYS A 96 -17.29 7.94 15.18
C CYS A 96 -18.73 7.88 14.70
N ILE A 97 -19.12 8.81 13.84
CA ILE A 97 -20.50 8.93 13.31
C ILE A 97 -20.69 8.24 11.95
N GLY A 98 -19.67 7.55 11.38
CA GLY A 98 -19.79 6.85 10.11
C GLY A 98 -19.86 7.74 8.85
N CYS A 99 -19.52 9.01 8.93
CA CYS A 99 -19.71 10.01 7.86
C CYS A 99 -18.81 9.80 6.62
N ARG A 100 -17.83 8.90 6.65
CA ARG A 100 -16.90 8.57 5.57
C ARG A 100 -16.00 9.71 5.06
N ARG A 101 -15.99 10.91 5.66
CA ARG A 101 -15.07 11.99 5.26
C ARG A 101 -13.60 11.59 5.28
N CYS A 102 -13.22 10.66 6.18
CA CYS A 102 -11.89 10.08 6.21
C CYS A 102 -11.57 9.22 4.97
N VAL A 103 -12.59 8.60 4.36
CA VAL A 103 -12.45 7.83 3.11
C VAL A 103 -12.22 8.78 1.94
N GLU A 104 -13.04 9.83 1.84
CA GLU A 104 -12.93 10.87 0.80
C GLU A 104 -11.57 11.55 0.85
N ALA A 105 -11.16 12.07 2.00
CA ALA A 105 -9.85 12.68 2.17
C ALA A 105 -8.68 11.71 1.89
N CYS A 106 -8.84 10.40 2.16
CA CYS A 106 -7.84 9.40 1.80
C CYS A 106 -7.76 9.19 0.30
N HIS A 107 -8.89 9.21 -0.41
CA HIS A 107 -8.94 9.10 -1.86
C HIS A 107 -8.23 10.25 -2.56
N GLU A 108 -8.51 11.48 -2.13
CA GLU A 108 -7.91 12.70 -2.66
C GLU A 108 -6.40 12.74 -2.38
N GLU A 109 -6.02 12.60 -1.12
CA GLU A 109 -4.63 12.68 -0.67
C GLU A 109 -3.74 11.62 -1.32
N ASN A 110 -4.26 10.41 -1.50
CA ASN A 110 -3.46 9.28 -1.96
C ASN A 110 -3.64 8.95 -3.44
N ASN A 111 -4.19 9.86 -4.25
CA ASN A 111 -4.34 9.66 -5.69
C ASN A 111 -4.97 8.29 -6.04
N HIS A 112 -6.09 7.93 -5.37
CA HIS A 112 -6.79 6.70 -5.71
C HIS A 112 -7.51 6.83 -7.05
N ASP A 113 -7.70 5.71 -7.73
CA ASP A 113 -8.51 5.63 -8.95
C ASP A 113 -9.94 6.15 -8.69
N ARG A 114 -10.42 7.07 -9.53
CA ARG A 114 -11.76 7.65 -9.41
C ARG A 114 -12.87 6.77 -9.99
N ARG A 115 -12.49 5.82 -10.82
CA ARG A 115 -13.43 4.89 -11.45
C ARG A 115 -13.86 3.76 -10.53
N THR A 116 -12.98 3.33 -9.63
CA THR A 116 -13.24 2.23 -8.71
C THR A 116 -13.50 2.75 -7.30
N ASN A 117 -14.36 2.07 -6.53
CA ASN A 117 -14.57 2.36 -5.11
C ASN A 117 -13.45 1.76 -4.23
N GLN A 118 -12.26 1.56 -4.79
CA GLN A 118 -11.14 1.01 -4.05
C GLN A 118 -10.65 2.00 -3.00
N SER A 119 -10.75 1.64 -1.73
CA SER A 119 -10.36 2.49 -0.62
C SER A 119 -9.43 1.76 0.36
N TYR A 120 -8.52 2.52 0.97
CA TYR A 120 -7.71 2.02 2.07
C TYR A 120 -8.49 1.91 3.38
N ILE A 121 -9.58 2.68 3.52
CA ILE A 121 -10.39 2.73 4.72
C ILE A 121 -11.77 2.16 4.40
N ARG A 122 -12.15 1.10 5.10
CA ARG A 122 -13.53 0.57 5.10
C ARG A 122 -14.19 1.00 6.39
N VAL A 123 -15.31 1.68 6.31
CA VAL A 123 -16.10 2.05 7.49
C VAL A 123 -17.20 1.02 7.65
N LEU A 124 -17.07 0.16 8.65
CA LEU A 124 -18.05 -0.87 8.97
C LEU A 124 -19.15 -0.26 9.84
N GLU A 125 -20.39 -0.38 9.43
CA GLU A 125 -21.56 -0.17 10.28
C GLU A 125 -21.80 -1.43 11.08
N MET A 126 -21.84 -1.30 12.39
CA MET A 126 -21.93 -2.39 13.35
C MET A 126 -23.18 -2.23 14.23
N GLU A 127 -23.77 -3.33 14.63
CA GLU A 127 -24.85 -3.33 15.65
C GLU A 127 -24.28 -3.03 17.03
N GLN A 128 -24.94 -2.16 17.82
CA GLN A 128 -24.56 -1.96 19.22
C GLN A 128 -24.61 -3.28 19.99
N GLY A 129 -23.55 -3.56 20.78
CA GLY A 129 -23.40 -4.80 21.52
C GLY A 129 -22.84 -5.98 20.72
N SER A 130 -22.61 -5.84 19.42
CA SER A 130 -21.91 -6.83 18.58
C SER A 130 -20.49 -6.37 18.27
N PHE A 131 -19.56 -7.33 18.19
CA PHE A 131 -18.17 -7.09 17.78
C PHE A 131 -17.76 -7.97 16.59
N ASP A 132 -18.74 -8.50 15.87
CA ASP A 132 -18.52 -9.38 14.73
C ASP A 132 -18.27 -8.55 13.46
N MET A 133 -16.98 -8.38 13.11
CA MET A 133 -16.57 -7.62 11.92
C MET A 133 -17.07 -8.22 10.59
N GLU A 134 -17.35 -9.53 10.56
CA GLU A 134 -17.82 -10.21 9.35
C GLU A 134 -19.27 -9.85 9.03
N ARG A 135 -20.01 -9.43 10.05
CA ARG A 135 -21.38 -8.91 9.92
C ARG A 135 -21.43 -7.39 9.70
N GLY A 136 -20.30 -6.72 9.80
CA GLY A 136 -20.19 -5.27 9.55
C GLY A 136 -20.53 -4.93 8.10
N ARG A 137 -21.38 -3.94 7.88
CA ARG A 137 -21.80 -3.50 6.55
C ARG A 137 -20.98 -2.30 6.11
N VAL A 138 -20.41 -2.34 4.90
CA VAL A 138 -19.71 -1.18 4.30
C VAL A 138 -20.64 -0.36 3.39
N ASP A 139 -21.69 -0.98 2.87
CA ASP A 139 -22.63 -0.37 1.91
C ASP A 139 -23.89 0.11 2.63
N TYR A 140 -23.79 1.21 3.38
CA TYR A 140 -24.92 1.92 3.95
C TYR A 140 -25.07 3.29 3.26
N ASP A 141 -26.31 3.67 2.95
CA ASP A 141 -26.70 4.86 2.21
C ASP A 141 -27.69 5.78 2.98
N HIS A 142 -28.02 5.38 4.20
CA HIS A 142 -28.91 6.14 5.07
C HIS A 142 -28.17 7.25 5.83
N ALA A 143 -28.93 8.16 6.45
CA ALA A 143 -28.39 9.22 7.29
C ALA A 143 -27.64 8.62 8.50
N VAL A 144 -26.46 9.18 8.78
CA VAL A 144 -25.61 8.75 9.90
C VAL A 144 -25.41 9.89 10.92
N PRO A 145 -25.28 9.58 12.22
CA PRO A 145 -25.31 8.23 12.83
C PRO A 145 -26.73 7.64 12.91
N ALA A 146 -26.86 6.33 12.71
CA ALA A 146 -28.13 5.61 12.87
C ALA A 146 -28.30 5.07 14.29
N GLU A 147 -29.56 5.04 14.78
CA GLU A 147 -29.88 4.52 16.10
C GLU A 147 -29.55 3.02 16.22
N GLY A 148 -29.01 2.60 17.35
CA GLY A 148 -28.61 1.20 17.58
C GLY A 148 -27.34 0.77 16.81
N LYS A 149 -26.65 1.68 16.14
CA LYS A 149 -25.43 1.42 15.37
C LYS A 149 -24.22 2.11 15.98
N TYR A 150 -23.04 1.56 15.69
CA TYR A 150 -21.77 2.26 15.81
C TYR A 150 -20.91 1.99 14.56
N TYR A 151 -19.88 2.79 14.35
CA TYR A 151 -19.10 2.73 13.14
C TYR A 151 -17.64 2.45 13.44
N MET A 152 -17.07 1.47 12.71
CA MET A 152 -15.70 1.05 12.89
C MET A 152 -14.90 1.18 11.59
N PRO A 153 -14.17 2.27 11.38
CA PRO A 153 -13.21 2.38 10.30
C PRO A 153 -12.06 1.38 10.45
N VAL A 154 -11.82 0.57 9.42
CA VAL A 154 -10.75 -0.41 9.37
C VAL A 154 -9.85 -0.10 8.19
N GLN A 155 -8.55 -0.01 8.43
CA GLN A 155 -7.50 0.25 7.45
C GLN A 155 -6.27 -0.62 7.73
N CYS A 156 -5.15 -0.38 7.06
CA CYS A 156 -3.90 -1.07 7.38
C CYS A 156 -3.53 -0.85 8.86
N GLN A 157 -3.31 -1.95 9.57
CA GLN A 157 -3.02 -1.93 11.00
C GLN A 157 -1.55 -1.61 11.31
N GLN A 158 -0.69 -1.47 10.30
CA GLN A 158 0.74 -1.19 10.43
C GLN A 158 1.38 -2.08 11.52
N CYS A 159 1.19 -3.39 11.35
CA CYS A 159 1.60 -4.41 12.32
C CYS A 159 3.09 -4.32 12.65
N GLU A 160 3.45 -4.62 13.90
CA GLU A 160 4.85 -4.78 14.31
C GLU A 160 5.45 -6.08 13.75
N ASN A 161 4.61 -7.13 13.69
CA ASN A 161 4.95 -8.40 13.03
C ASN A 161 4.07 -8.57 11.78
N PRO A 162 4.41 -7.94 10.64
CA PRO A 162 3.53 -7.86 9.49
C PRO A 162 3.62 -9.12 8.62
N PRO A 163 2.60 -10.00 8.60
CA PRO A 163 2.65 -11.23 7.79
C PRO A 163 2.80 -10.93 6.28
N CYS A 164 2.33 -9.78 5.86
CA CYS A 164 2.38 -9.38 4.46
C CYS A 164 3.80 -9.09 3.93
N THR A 165 4.78 -8.78 4.77
CA THR A 165 6.18 -8.61 4.36
C THR A 165 6.87 -9.97 4.24
N HIS A 166 6.55 -10.91 5.13
CA HIS A 166 7.16 -12.24 5.18
C HIS A 166 6.82 -13.12 3.96
N VAL A 167 5.69 -12.86 3.31
CA VAL A 167 5.24 -13.66 2.15
C VAL A 167 5.61 -13.03 0.80
N CYS A 168 6.29 -11.89 0.78
CA CYS A 168 6.65 -11.24 -0.47
C CYS A 168 7.88 -11.93 -1.10
N PRO A 169 7.73 -12.60 -2.26
CA PRO A 169 8.81 -13.40 -2.84
C PRO A 169 9.96 -12.54 -3.41
N VAL A 170 9.70 -11.25 -3.65
CA VAL A 170 10.66 -10.29 -4.19
C VAL A 170 11.00 -9.17 -3.21
N GLU A 171 10.58 -9.28 -1.95
CA GLU A 171 10.80 -8.29 -0.89
C GLU A 171 10.34 -6.86 -1.23
N ALA A 172 9.44 -6.70 -2.19
CA ALA A 172 8.89 -5.39 -2.59
C ALA A 172 8.10 -4.68 -1.48
N THR A 173 7.87 -5.32 -0.35
CA THR A 173 7.21 -4.71 0.82
C THR A 173 7.98 -5.08 2.07
N TRP A 174 8.29 -4.07 2.88
CA TRP A 174 9.05 -4.21 4.13
C TRP A 174 8.54 -3.23 5.18
N GLN A 175 9.05 -3.33 6.39
CA GLN A 175 8.81 -2.38 7.47
C GLN A 175 10.04 -1.50 7.63
N GLU A 176 9.82 -0.20 7.72
CA GLU A 176 10.86 0.79 7.96
C GLU A 176 11.04 1.07 9.46
N ASP A 177 12.11 1.78 9.82
CA ASP A 177 12.53 2.01 11.21
C ASP A 177 11.47 2.74 12.05
N ASP A 178 10.66 3.59 11.43
CA ASP A 178 9.51 4.27 12.07
C ASP A 178 8.26 3.40 12.21
N GLY A 179 8.37 2.14 11.83
CA GLY A 179 7.31 1.14 11.94
C GLY A 179 6.32 1.13 10.79
N ILE A 180 6.46 2.02 9.82
CA ILE A 180 5.57 2.04 8.66
C ILE A 180 5.94 0.91 7.70
N VAL A 181 4.95 0.10 7.33
CA VAL A 181 5.11 -0.91 6.27
C VAL A 181 4.85 -0.24 4.93
N VAL A 182 5.80 -0.33 4.03
CA VAL A 182 5.78 0.29 2.70
C VAL A 182 5.72 -0.74 1.57
N VAL A 183 5.52 -0.28 0.35
CA VAL A 183 5.58 -1.08 -0.88
C VAL A 183 6.37 -0.29 -1.91
N ASP A 184 7.38 -0.93 -2.48
CA ASP A 184 8.02 -0.44 -3.70
C ASP A 184 7.17 -0.83 -4.91
N TYR A 185 6.48 0.15 -5.45
CA TYR A 185 5.58 -0.05 -6.60
C TYR A 185 6.31 -0.29 -7.91
N ASN A 186 7.61 -0.01 -7.99
CA ASN A 186 8.42 -0.34 -9.16
C ASN A 186 8.91 -1.79 -9.12
N TRP A 187 9.04 -2.35 -7.93
CA TRP A 187 9.54 -3.72 -7.70
C TRP A 187 8.42 -4.75 -7.48
N CYS A 188 7.20 -4.30 -7.19
CA CYS A 188 6.06 -5.17 -6.93
C CYS A 188 5.63 -5.91 -8.19
N ILE A 189 5.69 -7.25 -8.17
CA ILE A 189 5.27 -8.13 -9.28
C ILE A 189 3.77 -8.46 -9.27
N GLY A 190 3.00 -7.95 -8.30
CA GLY A 190 1.55 -8.14 -8.25
C GLY A 190 1.07 -9.56 -7.93
N CYS A 191 1.87 -10.40 -7.34
CA CYS A 191 1.52 -11.79 -7.00
C CYS A 191 0.37 -11.92 -5.97
N ARG A 192 0.04 -10.85 -5.24
CA ARG A 192 -1.05 -10.73 -4.24
C ARG A 192 -0.91 -11.63 -3.00
N TYR A 193 0.23 -12.30 -2.78
CA TYR A 193 0.43 -13.08 -1.56
C TYR A 193 0.28 -12.23 -0.30
N CYS A 194 0.76 -10.98 -0.34
CA CYS A 194 0.60 -10.04 0.77
C CYS A 194 -0.86 -9.61 1.00
N GLU A 195 -1.72 -9.64 -0.02
CA GLU A 195 -3.16 -9.40 0.10
C GLU A 195 -3.83 -10.59 0.79
N ALA A 196 -3.52 -11.82 0.35
CA ALA A 196 -4.04 -13.05 0.95
C ALA A 196 -3.56 -13.24 2.40
N ALA A 197 -2.33 -12.85 2.72
CA ALA A 197 -1.76 -12.97 4.07
C ALA A 197 -2.28 -11.91 5.06
N CYS A 198 -2.92 -10.83 4.59
CA CYS A 198 -3.38 -9.76 5.46
C CYS A 198 -4.73 -10.10 6.12
N PRO A 199 -4.78 -10.36 7.44
CA PRO A 199 -6.04 -10.74 8.10
C PRO A 199 -7.05 -9.60 8.20
N TYR A 200 -6.63 -8.37 7.91
CA TYR A 200 -7.45 -7.15 7.95
C TYR A 200 -8.00 -6.76 6.59
N HIS A 201 -7.68 -7.50 5.52
CA HIS A 201 -8.02 -7.14 4.15
C HIS A 201 -7.67 -5.68 3.82
N ALA A 202 -6.49 -5.24 4.21
CA ALA A 202 -6.06 -3.85 4.10
C ALA A 202 -5.14 -3.58 2.90
N ARG A 203 -4.93 -4.57 2.06
CA ARG A 203 -4.18 -4.44 0.81
C ARG A 203 -5.14 -4.50 -0.37
N ARG A 204 -4.82 -3.75 -1.42
CA ARG A 204 -5.64 -3.61 -2.63
C ARG A 204 -4.78 -3.84 -3.84
N PHE A 205 -5.26 -4.63 -4.78
CA PHE A 205 -4.58 -4.87 -6.05
C PHE A 205 -5.17 -3.99 -7.16
N ASN A 206 -4.31 -3.32 -7.92
CA ASN A 206 -4.70 -2.47 -9.03
C ASN A 206 -4.93 -3.30 -10.30
N TRP A 207 -6.18 -3.67 -10.54
CA TRP A 207 -6.59 -4.46 -11.71
C TRP A 207 -6.52 -3.68 -13.03
N SER A 208 -6.58 -2.37 -12.96
CA SER A 208 -6.53 -1.47 -14.12
C SER A 208 -5.65 -0.27 -13.82
N ALA A 209 -5.22 0.42 -14.87
CA ALA A 209 -4.57 1.70 -14.72
C ALA A 209 -5.54 2.69 -14.06
N PRO A 210 -5.11 3.48 -13.06
CA PRO A 210 -5.95 4.47 -12.43
C PRO A 210 -6.40 5.55 -13.43
N GLU A 211 -7.65 5.99 -13.30
CA GLU A 211 -8.20 7.13 -14.01
C GLU A 211 -8.46 8.25 -13.00
N ILE A 212 -7.69 9.31 -13.09
CA ILE A 212 -7.76 10.47 -12.20
C ILE A 212 -7.74 11.71 -13.09
N PRO A 213 -8.73 12.62 -13.01
CA PRO A 213 -8.69 13.90 -13.69
C PRO A 213 -7.45 14.70 -13.28
N ALA A 214 -6.83 15.40 -14.22
CA ALA A 214 -5.57 16.12 -13.98
C ALA A 214 -5.68 17.11 -12.82
N GLU A 215 -6.81 17.79 -12.70
CA GLU A 215 -7.13 18.77 -11.67
C GLU A 215 -7.36 18.16 -10.27
N GLU A 216 -7.62 16.86 -10.20
CA GLU A 216 -7.80 16.13 -8.94
C GLU A 216 -6.54 15.42 -8.45
N ILE A 217 -5.48 15.45 -9.22
CA ILE A 217 -4.21 14.82 -8.84
C ILE A 217 -3.55 15.67 -7.76
N ASN A 218 -3.28 15.03 -6.60
CA ASN A 218 -2.42 15.63 -5.59
C ASN A 218 -0.99 15.74 -6.17
N PRO A 219 -0.47 16.95 -6.38
CA PRO A 219 0.84 17.15 -7.00
C PRO A 219 2.01 16.88 -6.04
N ASP A 220 1.80 16.90 -4.73
CA ASP A 220 2.83 16.64 -3.72
C ASP A 220 2.86 15.14 -3.39
N GLN A 221 3.81 14.44 -3.97
CA GLN A 221 3.85 12.98 -3.95
C GLN A 221 5.10 12.43 -3.27
N GLY A 222 4.94 11.27 -2.65
CA GLY A 222 6.05 10.50 -2.10
C GLY A 222 6.29 9.22 -2.88
N LEU A 223 7.57 8.89 -3.09
CA LEU A 223 8.00 7.74 -3.89
C LEU A 223 7.39 6.43 -3.40
N LEU A 224 7.34 6.21 -2.07
CA LEU A 224 6.77 5.02 -1.43
C LEU A 224 5.36 5.25 -0.84
N SER A 225 4.69 6.36 -1.14
CA SER A 225 3.40 6.68 -0.53
C SER A 225 2.28 6.93 -1.54
N ASN A 226 1.96 8.21 -1.78
CA ASN A 226 0.74 8.65 -2.47
C ASN A 226 0.91 8.92 -3.97
N ARG A 227 2.08 8.63 -4.57
CA ARG A 227 2.21 8.71 -6.03
C ARG A 227 1.17 7.82 -6.72
N ILE A 228 0.79 8.14 -7.93
CA ILE A 228 -0.15 7.31 -8.69
C ILE A 228 0.44 5.91 -8.89
N ARG A 229 -0.25 4.88 -8.43
CA ARG A 229 0.22 3.50 -8.51
C ARG A 229 -0.18 2.89 -9.85
N PRO A 230 0.74 2.20 -10.54
CA PRO A 230 0.43 1.58 -11.82
C PRO A 230 -0.53 0.39 -11.67
N GLN A 231 -1.09 -0.06 -12.80
CA GLN A 231 -1.75 -1.34 -12.88
C GLN A 231 -0.80 -2.49 -12.52
N GLY A 232 -1.33 -3.53 -11.88
CA GLY A 232 -0.57 -4.76 -11.61
C GLY A 232 0.20 -4.75 -10.29
N VAL A 233 0.10 -3.71 -9.47
CA VAL A 233 0.74 -3.65 -8.15
C VAL A 233 -0.27 -3.73 -7.01
N VAL A 234 0.20 -4.08 -5.82
CA VAL A 234 -0.60 -4.04 -4.59
C VAL A 234 -0.30 -2.77 -3.83
N GLU A 235 -1.33 -2.05 -3.44
CA GLU A 235 -1.23 -0.82 -2.66
C GLU A 235 -1.88 -0.93 -1.28
N LYS A 236 -1.58 -0.02 -0.37
CA LYS A 236 -2.12 0.04 0.99
C LYS A 236 -1.88 1.39 1.67
N CYS A 237 -2.58 1.63 2.78
CA CYS A 237 -2.32 2.78 3.64
C CYS A 237 -0.88 2.78 4.19
N THR A 238 -0.19 3.90 4.07
CA THR A 238 1.16 4.16 4.58
C THR A 238 1.17 5.18 5.72
N PHE A 239 0.02 5.40 6.41
CA PHE A 239 -0.16 6.48 7.39
C PHE A 239 0.16 7.87 6.80
N CYS A 240 0.03 8.04 5.47
CA CYS A 240 0.40 9.26 4.75
C CYS A 240 1.85 9.68 5.06
N LEU A 241 2.84 8.76 4.88
CA LEU A 241 4.23 8.99 5.28
C LEU A 241 4.81 10.30 4.70
N HIS A 242 4.37 10.72 3.51
CA HIS A 242 4.73 11.99 2.88
C HIS A 242 4.27 13.22 3.70
N ARG A 243 3.30 13.05 4.60
CA ARG A 243 2.85 14.07 5.55
C ARG A 243 3.46 13.86 6.93
N THR A 244 3.36 12.64 7.44
CA THR A 244 3.70 12.34 8.84
C THR A 244 5.19 12.46 9.13
N ARG A 245 6.05 12.17 8.15
CA ARG A 245 7.50 12.39 8.24
C ARG A 245 7.90 13.88 8.18
N GLU A 246 6.99 14.75 7.74
CA GLU A 246 7.14 16.21 7.79
C GLU A 246 6.43 16.84 9.00
N GLY A 247 5.96 16.03 9.95
CA GLY A 247 5.27 16.51 11.14
C GLY A 247 3.82 16.93 10.92
N ARG A 248 3.24 16.64 9.74
CA ARG A 248 1.82 16.85 9.44
C ARG A 248 0.99 15.63 9.85
N LEU A 249 -0.28 15.83 10.11
CA LEU A 249 -1.20 14.72 10.43
C LEU A 249 -1.65 13.97 9.17
N PRO A 250 -2.04 12.67 9.28
CA PRO A 250 -2.69 11.96 8.18
C PRO A 250 -3.97 12.67 7.71
N ALA A 251 -4.21 12.73 6.41
CA ALA A 251 -5.37 13.42 5.84
C ALA A 251 -6.71 12.92 6.41
N CYS A 252 -6.85 11.62 6.63
CA CYS A 252 -8.05 11.03 7.23
C CYS A 252 -8.29 11.44 8.69
N LEU A 253 -7.26 11.89 9.41
CA LEU A 253 -7.38 12.43 10.75
C LEU A 253 -7.85 13.89 10.69
N GLU A 254 -7.21 14.70 9.86
CA GLU A 254 -7.57 16.12 9.69
C GLU A 254 -9.03 16.30 9.21
N ALA A 255 -9.49 15.41 8.34
CA ALA A 255 -10.86 15.44 7.83
C ALA A 255 -11.91 14.91 8.82
N CYS A 256 -11.51 14.37 9.98
CA CYS A 256 -12.46 13.80 10.93
C CYS A 256 -13.21 14.88 11.72
N PRO A 257 -14.53 15.09 11.51
CA PRO A 257 -15.25 16.19 12.14
C PRO A 257 -15.51 16.00 13.63
N THR A 258 -15.40 14.78 14.12
CA THR A 258 -15.69 14.42 15.52
C THR A 258 -14.44 14.22 16.37
N GLY A 259 -13.23 14.35 15.77
CA GLY A 259 -11.99 14.05 16.49
C GLY A 259 -11.83 12.59 16.93
N ALA A 260 -12.50 11.66 16.24
CA ALA A 260 -12.45 10.24 16.59
C ALA A 260 -11.05 9.62 16.43
N ARG A 261 -10.12 10.30 15.77
CA ARG A 261 -8.85 9.76 15.33
C ARG A 261 -7.70 10.42 16.08
N VAL A 262 -6.76 9.60 16.56
CA VAL A 262 -5.53 10.04 17.22
C VAL A 262 -4.35 9.39 16.51
N PHE A 263 -3.27 10.12 16.30
CA PHE A 263 -2.06 9.64 15.64
C PHE A 263 -0.82 10.27 16.28
N GLY A 264 0.28 9.54 16.31
CA GLY A 264 1.55 10.09 16.79
C GLY A 264 2.63 9.04 17.00
N ASN A 265 3.71 9.49 17.60
CA ASN A 265 4.85 8.67 18.00
C ASN A 265 4.61 8.06 19.38
N VAL A 266 4.53 6.74 19.48
CA VAL A 266 4.33 6.05 20.78
C VAL A 266 5.58 6.07 21.68
N LEU A 267 6.74 6.41 21.12
CA LEU A 267 7.97 6.55 21.91
C LEU A 267 8.08 7.92 22.59
N ASP A 268 7.31 8.92 22.14
CA ASP A 268 7.23 10.22 22.82
C ASP A 268 6.20 10.15 23.97
N PRO A 269 6.63 10.24 25.22
CA PRO A 269 5.72 10.18 26.38
C PRO A 269 4.73 11.36 26.44
N ARG A 270 4.95 12.44 25.68
CA ARG A 270 4.06 13.60 25.59
C ARG A 270 3.05 13.50 24.45
N SER A 271 3.16 12.49 23.59
CA SER A 271 2.24 12.34 22.48
C SER A 271 0.86 11.89 22.96
N GLU A 272 -0.19 12.41 22.28
CA GLU A 272 -1.57 12.05 22.59
C GLU A 272 -1.83 10.55 22.43
N ILE A 273 -1.24 9.92 21.41
CA ILE A 273 -1.38 8.47 21.19
C ILE A 273 -0.82 7.66 22.37
N ARG A 274 0.29 8.10 22.97
CA ARG A 274 0.86 7.46 24.15
C ARG A 274 -0.07 7.60 25.33
N TRP A 275 -0.62 8.78 25.55
CA TRP A 275 -1.58 9.03 26.61
C TRP A 275 -2.83 8.15 26.43
N VAL A 276 -3.36 8.02 25.22
CA VAL A 276 -4.53 7.16 24.94
C VAL A 276 -4.22 5.70 25.30
N ILE A 277 -3.07 5.17 24.86
CA ILE A 277 -2.68 3.78 25.13
C ILE A 277 -2.54 3.51 26.66
N GLU A 278 -2.04 4.47 27.41
CA GLU A 278 -1.81 4.32 28.86
C GLU A 278 -3.08 4.56 29.70
N ASN A 279 -4.01 5.41 29.24
CA ASN A 279 -5.13 5.86 30.07
C ASN A 279 -6.51 5.36 29.60
N LYS A 280 -6.63 4.82 28.38
CA LYS A 280 -7.88 4.27 27.85
C LYS A 280 -7.81 2.75 27.79
N ARG A 281 -8.97 2.08 27.80
CA ARG A 281 -9.05 0.65 27.55
C ARG A 281 -9.00 0.41 26.05
N VAL A 282 -7.79 0.37 25.51
CA VAL A 282 -7.56 0.11 24.09
C VAL A 282 -7.57 -1.39 23.81
N PHE A 283 -7.98 -1.75 22.60
CA PHE A 283 -7.87 -3.10 22.06
C PHE A 283 -7.35 -3.04 20.60
N VAL A 284 -6.89 -4.16 20.13
CA VAL A 284 -6.45 -4.35 18.75
C VAL A 284 -7.30 -5.41 18.06
N LEU A 285 -7.39 -5.36 16.75
CA LEU A 285 -8.16 -6.34 15.99
C LEU A 285 -7.37 -7.63 15.83
N LYS A 286 -8.05 -8.78 15.98
CA LYS A 286 -7.48 -10.12 15.75
C LYS A 286 -6.15 -10.34 16.51
N GLU A 287 -6.14 -10.00 17.78
CA GLU A 287 -4.96 -10.09 18.67
C GLU A 287 -4.39 -11.52 18.70
N GLU A 288 -5.25 -12.52 18.61
CA GLU A 288 -4.93 -13.96 18.60
C GLU A 288 -4.00 -14.37 17.43
N LEU A 289 -3.91 -13.56 16.37
CA LEU A 289 -3.04 -13.85 15.23
C LEU A 289 -1.59 -13.39 15.42
N GLY A 290 -1.27 -12.72 16.52
CA GLY A 290 0.10 -12.33 16.89
C GLY A 290 0.76 -11.32 15.95
N THR A 291 -0.01 -10.61 15.12
CA THR A 291 0.52 -9.62 14.16
C THR A 291 0.94 -8.31 14.83
N ARG A 292 0.54 -8.10 16.09
CA ARG A 292 0.82 -6.90 16.89
C ARG A 292 0.48 -5.61 16.16
N PRO A 293 -0.83 -5.30 15.97
CA PRO A 293 -1.26 -4.06 15.33
C PRO A 293 -0.77 -2.81 16.08
N ARG A 294 -0.38 -1.77 15.33
CA ARG A 294 -0.15 -0.42 15.84
C ARG A 294 -1.35 0.49 15.58
N PHE A 295 -2.50 -0.08 15.35
CA PHE A 295 -3.76 0.60 15.21
C PHE A 295 -4.68 0.13 16.35
N TYR A 296 -4.99 1.04 17.27
CA TYR A 296 -5.74 0.79 18.48
C TYR A 296 -7.17 1.28 18.35
N TYR A 297 -8.08 0.60 19.00
CA TYR A 297 -9.48 1.00 19.10
C TYR A 297 -9.87 1.14 20.54
N PHE A 298 -10.80 2.04 20.85
CA PHE A 298 -11.34 2.19 22.18
C PHE A 298 -12.75 2.78 22.15
N PHE A 299 -13.47 2.56 23.22
CA PHE A 299 -14.71 3.27 23.54
C PHE A 299 -14.45 4.18 24.74
N ASP A 300 -14.82 5.44 24.59
CA ASP A 300 -14.78 6.42 25.66
C ASP A 300 -16.21 6.72 26.07
N LYS A 301 -16.53 6.57 27.36
CA LYS A 301 -17.85 6.85 27.91
C LYS A 301 -17.91 8.29 28.42
#